data_96b05ed63ff0d07c67c309d7a96947ed
#
_entry.id   96b05ed63ff0d07c67c309d7a96947ed
#
_cell.length_a   1.000
_cell.length_b   1.000
_cell.length_c   1.000
_cell.angle_alpha   90.00
_cell.angle_beta   90.00
_cell.angle_gamma   90.00
#
_symmetry.space_group_name_H-M   'P 1'
#
loop_
_entity.id
_entity.type
_entity.pdbx_description
1 polymer ?
#
loop_
_entity_poly.entity_id
_entity_poly.type
_entity_poly.pdbx_seq_one_letter_code
_entity_poly.pdbx_strand_id
1 'polypeptide(L)'
;MNRQLSIIAVDLTPVLPGGENGGAKVFVLELLRRLAELAPQTQFVLLTQAASHDELAMMDRPNMRRQRVVGPVVGESLRPRLVSLATRLLPHLPGRLRGAVSRFGFRLNMMLKRSGSGSLLREMHVDMLFCPFTAPTYFEPGIPTVCTIYDLQYKTYPEFFAAEDVSHRDQTFIEACRKATVLTAISDYSRASAITHGNLDPEFIRTIHLRMAQRFEPGAECDRNVLNCLDLTPRRYLIYPANFWKHKNHEMLLTAFGMACHEGLPGDIKLVCTGAPGERQEWLVNAARTMNLGGRVLFPGYLPNAELATLIADCNSVVFPSLYEGFGLPVIEAMAAGVPVACSNTTSLPEVAADAALMFDPRVPSQIAQSIISLVENGALREQLVQAGLQRAAEFADSTRMAHEYWELFLFARANQRYENLLTGVYSDGWVGSSLGLQVAPADGSQTIVIELQAPNWLPLSSLAVVAKRVGNNQGSLTVVKPGTNAVLSIPVESAGGEYEINLKPTFVPANNGLGEDQRSLSAMMVRCHIRQAEGKKTVLFPIESSA
;
A
#
# COMPACT_ATOMS: atom_id res chain seq x y z
N MET A 1 -6.73 10.81 32.90
CA MET A 1 -5.26 10.62 32.96
C MET A 1 -4.76 10.37 31.55
N ASN A 2 -4.10 11.35 30.93
CA ASN A 2 -3.45 11.15 29.60
C ASN A 2 -2.28 10.17 29.79
N ARG A 3 -2.51 8.89 29.57
CA ARG A 3 -1.40 7.93 29.50
C ARG A 3 -0.59 8.24 28.24
N GLN A 4 0.65 8.59 28.38
CA GLN A 4 1.62 8.82 27.31
C GLN A 4 1.76 7.54 26.45
N LEU A 5 1.90 7.67 25.14
CA LEU A 5 2.24 6.54 24.25
C LEU A 5 3.67 6.10 24.57
N SER A 6 3.83 4.95 25.23
CA SER A 6 5.14 4.46 25.67
C SER A 6 5.79 3.58 24.62
N ILE A 7 5.04 2.68 23.98
CA ILE A 7 5.55 1.75 22.98
C ILE A 7 4.62 1.73 21.76
N ILE A 8 5.16 2.07 20.60
CA ILE A 8 4.48 1.96 19.30
C ILE A 8 5.15 0.88 18.47
N ALA A 9 4.41 -0.16 18.09
CA ALA A 9 4.85 -1.12 17.10
C ALA A 9 4.58 -0.59 15.68
N VAL A 10 5.55 -0.71 14.80
CA VAL A 10 5.43 -0.30 13.39
C VAL A 10 5.63 -1.50 12.49
N ASP A 11 4.62 -1.85 11.71
CA ASP A 11 4.70 -2.99 10.79
C ASP A 11 5.48 -2.63 9.51
N LEU A 12 6.76 -2.97 9.49
CA LEU A 12 7.65 -2.86 8.33
C LEU A 12 7.87 -4.21 7.63
N THR A 13 7.08 -5.23 7.94
CA THR A 13 7.21 -6.53 7.26
C THR A 13 6.89 -6.49 5.76
N PRO A 14 6.09 -5.53 5.22
CA PRO A 14 5.93 -5.37 3.79
C PRO A 14 7.14 -4.72 3.07
N VAL A 15 8.13 -4.19 3.81
CA VAL A 15 9.33 -3.60 3.20
C VAL A 15 10.18 -4.67 2.55
N LEU A 16 10.45 -4.47 1.26
CA LEU A 16 11.32 -5.31 0.46
C LEU A 16 12.72 -4.70 0.33
N PRO A 17 13.77 -5.52 0.14
CA PRO A 17 15.13 -5.02 -0.09
C PRO A 17 15.23 -4.15 -1.34
N GLY A 18 16.14 -3.18 -1.32
CA GLY A 18 16.38 -2.29 -2.46
C GLY A 18 15.26 -1.30 -2.71
N GLY A 19 15.00 -1.01 -4.00
CA GLY A 19 14.04 0.03 -4.45
C GLY A 19 12.61 -0.46 -4.74
N GLU A 20 12.25 -1.70 -4.43
CA GLU A 20 10.97 -2.31 -4.87
C GLU A 20 9.72 -1.59 -4.31
N ASN A 21 9.80 -1.03 -3.10
CA ASN A 21 8.70 -0.25 -2.51
C ASN A 21 8.68 1.23 -2.97
N GLY A 22 9.65 1.66 -3.76
CA GLY A 22 9.69 3.01 -4.34
C GLY A 22 9.56 4.14 -3.31
N GLY A 23 8.80 5.19 -3.67
CA GLY A 23 8.60 6.36 -2.82
C GLY A 23 7.94 6.08 -1.46
N ALA A 24 7.14 5.02 -1.35
CA ALA A 24 6.51 4.64 -0.08
C ALA A 24 7.53 4.27 0.99
N LYS A 25 8.59 3.52 0.63
CA LYS A 25 9.68 3.18 1.57
C LYS A 25 10.41 4.44 2.04
N VAL A 26 10.76 5.32 1.12
CA VAL A 26 11.47 6.57 1.45
C VAL A 26 10.63 7.43 2.40
N PHE A 27 9.35 7.58 2.11
CA PHE A 27 8.41 8.30 2.96
C PHE A 27 8.33 7.70 4.38
N VAL A 28 8.13 6.39 4.49
CA VAL A 28 7.98 5.73 5.80
C VAL A 28 9.24 5.87 6.64
N LEU A 29 10.42 5.71 6.05
CA LEU A 29 11.69 5.85 6.78
C LEU A 29 11.92 7.29 7.26
N GLU A 30 11.61 8.31 6.44
CA GLU A 30 11.69 9.71 6.85
C GLU A 30 10.68 10.04 7.94
N LEU A 31 9.42 9.61 7.80
CA LEU A 31 8.39 9.79 8.82
C LEU A 31 8.82 9.21 10.17
N LEU A 32 9.34 7.97 10.18
CA LEU A 32 9.77 7.30 11.41
C LEU A 32 10.96 8.03 12.05
N ARG A 33 11.90 8.55 11.25
CA ARG A 33 13.00 9.34 11.75
C ARG A 33 12.50 10.59 12.48
N ARG A 34 11.57 11.32 11.87
CA ARG A 34 10.98 12.53 12.46
C ARG A 34 10.11 12.22 13.68
N LEU A 35 9.35 11.13 13.66
CA LEU A 35 8.58 10.69 14.83
C LEU A 35 9.49 10.34 16.02
N ALA A 36 10.62 9.70 15.79
CA ALA A 36 11.59 9.40 16.84
C ALA A 36 12.21 10.66 17.45
N GLU A 37 12.48 11.68 16.63
CA GLU A 37 12.97 13.00 17.07
C GLU A 37 11.88 13.75 17.85
N LEU A 38 10.63 13.71 17.39
CA LEU A 38 9.49 14.38 18.01
C LEU A 38 9.11 13.79 19.37
N ALA A 39 9.18 12.47 19.50
CA ALA A 39 8.73 11.74 20.69
C ALA A 39 9.87 10.90 21.31
N PRO A 40 10.91 11.53 21.90
CA PRO A 40 12.10 10.83 22.39
C PRO A 40 11.83 9.90 23.58
N GLN A 41 10.69 10.06 24.27
CA GLN A 41 10.26 9.20 25.39
C GLN A 41 9.45 7.98 24.94
N THR A 42 9.06 7.92 23.65
CA THR A 42 8.31 6.81 23.08
C THR A 42 9.24 5.82 22.41
N GLN A 43 9.10 4.54 22.72
CA GLN A 43 9.84 3.46 22.07
C GLN A 43 9.13 3.02 20.79
N PHE A 44 9.81 3.10 19.66
CA PHE A 44 9.33 2.57 18.37
C PHE A 44 9.92 1.18 18.12
N VAL A 45 9.07 0.18 18.00
CA VAL A 45 9.48 -1.19 17.71
C VAL A 45 9.15 -1.52 16.26
N LEU A 46 10.16 -1.59 15.41
CA LEU A 46 10.03 -1.85 13.99
C LEU A 46 9.91 -3.36 13.74
N LEU A 47 8.73 -3.84 13.43
CA LEU A 47 8.49 -5.25 13.09
C LEU A 47 9.02 -5.51 11.67
N THR A 48 10.00 -6.37 11.52
CA THR A 48 10.71 -6.57 10.25
C THR A 48 10.71 -8.03 9.81
N GLN A 49 10.90 -8.25 8.51
CA GLN A 49 11.19 -9.56 7.93
C GLN A 49 12.69 -9.77 7.72
N ALA A 50 13.14 -11.01 7.68
CA ALA A 50 14.56 -11.34 7.53
C ALA A 50 15.20 -10.70 6.28
N ALA A 51 14.46 -10.59 5.17
CA ALA A 51 14.99 -10.09 3.91
C ALA A 51 15.40 -8.60 3.95
N SER A 52 14.70 -7.78 4.75
CA SER A 52 14.96 -6.33 4.86
C SER A 52 15.53 -5.91 6.23
N HIS A 53 15.69 -6.87 7.16
CA HIS A 53 16.10 -6.56 8.54
C HIS A 53 17.43 -5.83 8.61
N ASP A 54 18.45 -6.32 7.89
CA ASP A 54 19.80 -5.73 7.95
C ASP A 54 19.87 -4.38 7.21
N GLU A 55 19.14 -4.22 6.11
CA GLU A 55 19.04 -2.95 5.40
C GLU A 55 18.42 -1.84 6.26
N LEU A 56 17.47 -2.20 7.14
CA LEU A 56 16.84 -1.26 8.06
C LEU A 56 17.68 -0.94 9.31
N ALA A 57 18.95 -1.43 9.41
CA ALA A 57 19.84 -1.15 10.55
C ALA A 57 20.11 0.35 10.76
N MET A 58 20.08 1.12 9.67
CA MET A 58 20.22 2.57 9.71
C MET A 58 19.12 3.30 10.49
N MET A 59 18.01 2.61 10.79
CA MET A 59 16.89 3.16 11.57
C MET A 59 17.08 2.99 13.08
N ASP A 60 18.03 2.16 13.56
CA ASP A 60 18.25 1.92 14.98
C ASP A 60 18.72 3.21 15.68
N ARG A 61 18.04 3.56 16.78
CA ARG A 61 18.25 4.74 17.60
C ARG A 61 17.95 4.41 19.07
N PRO A 62 18.32 5.26 20.04
CA PRO A 62 18.02 5.01 21.45
C PRO A 62 16.56 4.69 21.76
N ASN A 63 15.63 5.32 21.02
CA ASN A 63 14.18 5.09 21.14
C ASN A 63 13.55 4.37 19.95
N MET A 64 14.34 3.73 19.09
CA MET A 64 13.85 2.98 17.94
C MET A 64 14.69 1.72 17.72
N ARG A 65 14.05 0.57 17.75
CA ARG A 65 14.71 -0.73 17.59
C ARG A 65 13.97 -1.64 16.62
N ARG A 66 14.71 -2.46 15.88
CA ARG A 66 14.15 -3.48 15.01
C ARG A 66 13.84 -4.76 15.79
N GLN A 67 12.69 -5.35 15.50
CA GLN A 67 12.29 -6.67 15.98
C GLN A 67 11.97 -7.56 14.79
N ARG A 68 12.80 -8.56 14.53
CA ARG A 68 12.51 -9.51 13.46
C ARG A 68 11.36 -10.44 13.86
N VAL A 69 10.29 -10.43 13.08
CA VAL A 69 9.07 -11.21 13.34
C VAL A 69 8.76 -12.19 12.20
N VAL A 70 9.41 -12.05 11.04
CA VAL A 70 9.25 -12.94 9.88
C VAL A 70 10.62 -13.48 9.43
N GLY A 71 10.73 -14.79 9.24
CA GLY A 71 11.95 -15.49 8.80
C GLY A 71 12.60 -16.34 9.88
N PRO A 72 13.62 -17.14 9.55
CA PRO A 72 14.26 -18.05 10.50
C PRO A 72 14.93 -17.27 11.62
N VAL A 73 14.59 -17.60 12.86
CA VAL A 73 15.35 -17.17 14.04
C VAL A 73 16.63 -17.99 14.06
N VAL A 74 17.79 -17.33 14.09
CA VAL A 74 19.08 -18.00 14.26
C VAL A 74 19.09 -18.64 15.65
N GLY A 75 18.97 -19.95 15.73
CA GLY A 75 19.11 -20.69 16.99
C GLY A 75 18.12 -21.82 17.25
N GLU A 76 16.99 -21.89 16.57
CA GLU A 76 16.01 -22.97 16.80
C GLU A 76 15.54 -23.64 15.52
N SER A 77 15.83 -24.92 15.44
CA SER A 77 15.23 -25.98 14.64
C SER A 77 15.92 -26.48 13.38
N LEU A 78 15.83 -27.77 13.20
CA LEU A 78 16.27 -28.73 12.15
C LEU A 78 15.84 -28.42 10.68
N ARG A 79 15.46 -27.15 10.35
CA ARG A 79 15.07 -26.70 9.00
C ARG A 79 16.12 -25.92 8.17
N PRO A 80 17.43 -25.82 8.56
CA PRO A 80 18.38 -24.97 7.81
C PRO A 80 18.69 -25.49 6.40
N ARG A 81 18.57 -26.81 6.15
CA ARG A 81 19.01 -27.42 4.88
C ARG A 81 18.07 -27.15 3.71
N LEU A 82 16.74 -27.11 3.92
CA LEU A 82 15.77 -26.85 2.85
C LEU A 82 15.71 -25.37 2.49
N VAL A 83 15.83 -24.47 3.48
CA VAL A 83 15.85 -23.03 3.26
C VAL A 83 17.16 -22.60 2.59
N SER A 84 18.31 -23.16 3.00
CA SER A 84 19.61 -22.87 2.36
C SER A 84 19.70 -23.40 0.94
N LEU A 85 19.03 -24.52 0.63
CA LEU A 85 18.92 -25.02 -0.73
C LEU A 85 18.03 -24.12 -1.60
N ALA A 86 16.91 -23.67 -1.05
CA ALA A 86 16.01 -22.74 -1.73
C ALA A 86 16.70 -21.39 -2.00
N THR A 87 17.42 -20.82 -1.03
CA THR A 87 18.15 -19.55 -1.22
C THR A 87 19.33 -19.66 -2.19
N ARG A 88 19.94 -20.82 -2.33
CA ARG A 88 20.99 -21.07 -3.35
C ARG A 88 20.43 -21.26 -4.75
N LEU A 89 19.22 -21.80 -4.88
CA LEU A 89 18.57 -22.05 -6.17
C LEU A 89 17.77 -20.83 -6.69
N LEU A 90 17.28 -19.97 -5.79
CA LEU A 90 16.50 -18.76 -6.13
C LEU A 90 17.20 -17.81 -7.14
N PRO A 91 18.53 -17.55 -7.07
CA PRO A 91 19.21 -16.68 -8.04
C PRO A 91 19.23 -17.23 -9.47
N HIS A 92 19.09 -18.53 -9.65
CA HIS A 92 19.16 -19.22 -10.95
C HIS A 92 17.78 -19.46 -11.60
N LEU A 93 16.68 -19.04 -10.92
CA LEU A 93 15.33 -19.18 -11.46
C LEU A 93 14.95 -17.96 -12.33
N PRO A 94 14.21 -18.18 -13.46
CA PRO A 94 13.64 -17.08 -14.24
C PRO A 94 12.81 -16.13 -13.36
N GLY A 95 12.86 -14.82 -13.65
CA GLY A 95 12.27 -13.78 -12.79
C GLY A 95 10.79 -14.00 -12.39
N ARG A 96 9.99 -14.63 -13.26
CA ARG A 96 8.58 -14.99 -12.97
C ARG A 96 8.46 -16.08 -11.89
N LEU A 97 9.31 -17.09 -11.92
CA LEU A 97 9.35 -18.17 -10.93
C LEU A 97 9.91 -17.69 -9.59
N ARG A 98 10.89 -16.80 -9.61
CA ARG A 98 11.51 -16.24 -8.40
C ARG A 98 10.50 -15.42 -7.60
N GLY A 99 9.68 -14.58 -8.26
CA GLY A 99 8.60 -13.82 -7.62
C GLY A 99 7.48 -14.69 -7.05
N ALA A 100 7.13 -15.79 -7.74
CA ALA A 100 6.11 -16.74 -7.29
C ALA A 100 6.59 -17.54 -6.06
N VAL A 101 7.83 -18.03 -6.06
CA VAL A 101 8.42 -18.78 -4.93
C VAL A 101 8.60 -17.89 -3.70
N SER A 102 9.02 -16.64 -3.88
CA SER A 102 9.14 -15.67 -2.78
C SER A 102 7.77 -15.35 -2.16
N ARG A 103 6.74 -15.13 -2.98
CA ARG A 103 5.35 -14.89 -2.54
C ARG A 103 4.73 -16.10 -1.84
N PHE A 104 4.95 -17.29 -2.38
CA PHE A 104 4.48 -18.54 -1.75
C PHE A 104 5.18 -18.80 -0.41
N GLY A 105 6.49 -18.60 -0.34
CA GLY A 105 7.26 -18.72 0.91
C GLY A 105 6.80 -17.71 1.97
N PHE A 106 6.50 -16.48 1.59
CA PHE A 106 5.94 -15.45 2.47
C PHE A 106 4.55 -15.85 2.98
N ARG A 107 3.62 -16.28 2.09
CA ARG A 107 2.28 -16.75 2.45
C ARG A 107 2.31 -17.94 3.40
N LEU A 108 3.16 -18.93 3.11
CA LEU A 108 3.31 -20.13 3.95
C LEU A 108 3.87 -19.78 5.34
N ASN A 109 4.84 -18.88 5.41
CA ASN A 109 5.43 -18.43 6.67
C ASN A 109 4.44 -17.58 7.49
N MET A 110 3.59 -16.77 6.83
CA MET A 110 2.52 -16.04 7.48
C MET A 110 1.41 -16.96 8.02
N MET A 111 1.03 -18.01 7.28
CA MET A 111 0.07 -19.02 7.75
C MET A 111 0.62 -19.81 8.94
N LEU A 112 1.88 -20.19 8.93
CA LEU A 112 2.51 -20.96 10.02
C LEU A 112 2.67 -20.11 11.30
N LYS A 113 2.83 -18.79 11.19
CA LYS A 113 2.93 -17.89 12.34
C LYS A 113 1.59 -17.55 12.97
N ARG A 114 0.49 -17.53 12.20
CA ARG A 114 -0.88 -17.41 12.75
C ARG A 114 -1.27 -18.58 13.65
N SER A 115 -0.52 -19.67 13.63
CA SER A 115 -0.77 -20.87 14.46
C SER A 115 -0.09 -20.82 15.83
N GLY A 116 0.71 -19.78 16.13
CA GLY A 116 1.32 -19.57 17.45
C GLY A 116 0.35 -18.87 18.39
N SER A 117 0.08 -19.46 19.53
CA SER A 117 -0.90 -19.05 20.55
C SER A 117 -0.46 -17.88 21.44
N GLY A 118 0.44 -17.01 20.98
CA GLY A 118 0.90 -15.84 21.72
C GLY A 118 0.47 -14.53 21.06
N SER A 119 0.06 -13.56 21.86
CA SER A 119 -0.24 -12.19 21.43
C SER A 119 1.06 -11.39 21.39
N LEU A 120 1.68 -11.28 20.22
CA LEU A 120 2.97 -10.61 20.04
C LEU A 120 3.00 -9.18 20.60
N LEU A 121 1.97 -8.39 20.29
CA LEU A 121 1.92 -6.98 20.69
C LEU A 121 1.65 -6.83 22.18
N ARG A 122 0.81 -7.69 22.77
CA ARG A 122 0.54 -7.68 24.22
C ARG A 122 1.74 -8.14 25.03
N GLU A 123 2.47 -9.17 24.57
CA GLU A 123 3.72 -9.61 25.20
C GLU A 123 4.78 -8.51 25.21
N MET A 124 4.79 -7.67 24.18
CA MET A 124 5.67 -6.52 24.06
C MET A 124 5.13 -5.26 24.75
N HIS A 125 3.96 -5.33 25.41
CA HIS A 125 3.27 -4.19 26.05
C HIS A 125 3.06 -3.00 25.11
N VAL A 126 2.69 -3.26 23.86
CA VAL A 126 2.49 -2.24 22.82
C VAL A 126 1.21 -1.43 23.12
N ASP A 127 1.35 -0.11 23.12
CA ASP A 127 0.21 0.82 23.29
C ASP A 127 -0.52 1.11 21.98
N MET A 128 0.13 0.92 20.83
CA MET A 128 -0.41 1.22 19.49
C MET A 128 0.33 0.44 18.41
N LEU A 129 -0.41 0.02 17.38
CA LEU A 129 0.12 -0.54 16.14
C LEU A 129 -0.01 0.50 15.02
N PHE A 130 1.09 0.81 14.35
CA PHE A 130 1.13 1.60 13.13
C PHE A 130 1.46 0.73 11.92
N CYS A 131 0.57 0.73 10.91
CA CYS A 131 0.69 -0.03 9.67
C CYS A 131 0.88 0.93 8.49
N PRO A 132 2.11 1.42 8.23
CA PRO A 132 2.37 2.39 7.18
C PRO A 132 2.19 1.82 5.76
N PHE A 133 2.05 0.51 5.58
CA PHE A 133 1.82 -0.17 4.30
C PHE A 133 0.42 -0.79 4.22
N THR A 134 -0.58 -0.15 4.77
CA THR A 134 -2.01 -0.49 4.75
C THR A 134 -2.38 -1.74 5.55
N ALA A 135 -1.69 -2.87 5.33
CA ALA A 135 -2.07 -4.18 5.88
C ALA A 135 -1.96 -4.24 7.41
N PRO A 136 -3.06 -4.44 8.17
CA PRO A 136 -3.01 -4.63 9.62
C PRO A 136 -2.65 -6.09 9.98
N THR A 137 -1.49 -6.55 9.57
CA THR A 137 -1.06 -7.96 9.67
C THR A 137 -0.96 -8.45 11.11
N TYR A 138 -0.47 -7.59 12.00
CA TYR A 138 -0.30 -7.87 13.43
C TYR A 138 -1.39 -7.26 14.29
N PHE A 139 -2.54 -6.94 13.69
CA PHE A 139 -3.68 -6.43 14.44
C PHE A 139 -4.01 -7.35 15.63
N GLU A 140 -4.11 -6.74 16.80
CA GLU A 140 -4.62 -7.37 18.01
C GLU A 140 -5.74 -6.52 18.58
N PRO A 141 -6.91 -7.13 18.83
CA PRO A 141 -8.04 -6.43 19.45
C PRO A 141 -7.63 -5.75 20.76
N GLY A 142 -8.13 -4.54 20.99
CA GLY A 142 -7.80 -3.76 22.17
C GLY A 142 -6.50 -2.94 22.06
N ILE A 143 -5.76 -3.05 20.95
CA ILE A 143 -4.61 -2.19 20.63
C ILE A 143 -5.01 -1.23 19.52
N PRO A 144 -5.01 0.10 19.76
CA PRO A 144 -5.29 1.09 18.72
C PRO A 144 -4.41 0.86 17.50
N THR A 145 -5.02 0.84 16.33
CA THR A 145 -4.32 0.55 15.07
C THR A 145 -4.53 1.69 14.09
N VAL A 146 -3.44 2.18 13.51
CA VAL A 146 -3.43 3.21 12.47
C VAL A 146 -2.89 2.61 11.18
N CYS A 147 -3.63 2.75 10.06
CA CYS A 147 -3.20 2.27 8.75
C CYS A 147 -3.15 3.43 7.74
N THR A 148 -2.14 3.41 6.86
CA THR A 148 -1.98 4.42 5.79
C THR A 148 -2.48 3.87 4.46
N ILE A 149 -3.38 4.60 3.79
CA ILE A 149 -3.88 4.30 2.45
C ILE A 149 -3.10 5.15 1.44
N TYR A 150 -2.41 4.49 0.51
CA TYR A 150 -1.67 5.16 -0.58
C TYR A 150 -2.58 5.46 -1.75
N ASP A 151 -3.22 4.42 -2.27
CA ASP A 151 -4.11 4.50 -3.42
C ASP A 151 -5.05 3.29 -3.48
N LEU A 152 -6.06 3.40 -4.32
CA LEU A 152 -6.96 2.32 -4.70
C LEU A 152 -6.98 2.14 -6.22
N GLN A 153 -5.82 2.23 -6.84
CA GLN A 153 -5.65 2.12 -8.29
C GLN A 153 -6.32 0.89 -8.89
N TYR A 154 -6.19 -0.25 -8.21
CA TYR A 154 -6.79 -1.52 -8.64
C TYR A 154 -8.33 -1.50 -8.72
N LYS A 155 -8.99 -0.54 -8.05
CA LYS A 155 -10.45 -0.32 -8.17
C LYS A 155 -10.81 0.41 -9.46
N THR A 156 -9.92 1.32 -9.92
CA THR A 156 -10.15 2.13 -11.12
C THR A 156 -9.64 1.45 -12.39
N TYR A 157 -8.51 0.74 -12.29
CA TYR A 157 -7.83 0.06 -13.40
C TYR A 157 -7.49 -1.39 -13.01
N PRO A 158 -8.50 -2.24 -12.75
CA PRO A 158 -8.27 -3.64 -12.38
C PRO A 158 -7.49 -4.42 -13.45
N GLU A 159 -7.63 -4.04 -14.73
CA GLU A 159 -6.93 -4.64 -15.88
C GLU A 159 -5.41 -4.43 -15.88
N PHE A 160 -4.88 -3.56 -15.04
CA PHE A 160 -3.44 -3.38 -14.88
C PHE A 160 -2.80 -4.39 -13.93
N PHE A 161 -3.62 -5.20 -13.26
CA PHE A 161 -3.20 -6.15 -12.23
C PHE A 161 -3.66 -7.57 -12.59
N ALA A 162 -2.97 -8.56 -12.06
CA ALA A 162 -3.49 -9.92 -12.07
C ALA A 162 -4.71 -10.02 -11.13
N ALA A 163 -5.69 -10.85 -11.47
CA ALA A 163 -6.91 -11.01 -10.67
C ALA A 163 -6.63 -11.35 -9.19
N GLU A 164 -5.59 -12.16 -8.94
CA GLU A 164 -5.12 -12.47 -7.60
C GLU A 164 -4.62 -11.24 -6.85
N ASP A 165 -3.89 -10.34 -7.54
CA ASP A 165 -3.36 -9.11 -6.94
C ASP A 165 -4.52 -8.15 -6.62
N VAL A 166 -5.53 -8.04 -7.49
CA VAL A 166 -6.76 -7.26 -7.23
C VAL A 166 -7.44 -7.78 -5.97
N SER A 167 -7.70 -9.10 -5.91
CA SER A 167 -8.35 -9.72 -4.75
C SER A 167 -7.56 -9.53 -3.45
N HIS A 168 -6.23 -9.67 -3.50
CA HIS A 168 -5.38 -9.49 -2.32
C HIS A 168 -5.37 -8.03 -1.84
N ARG A 169 -5.26 -7.07 -2.77
CA ARG A 169 -5.28 -5.63 -2.44
C ARG A 169 -6.63 -5.23 -1.86
N ASP A 170 -7.71 -5.75 -2.44
CA ASP A 170 -9.07 -5.50 -1.96
C ASP A 170 -9.29 -6.04 -0.55
N GLN A 171 -8.90 -7.28 -0.30
CA GLN A 171 -8.98 -7.86 1.03
C GLN A 171 -8.16 -7.07 2.06
N THR A 172 -6.94 -6.66 1.69
CA THR A 172 -6.07 -5.86 2.56
C THR A 172 -6.72 -4.51 2.91
N PHE A 173 -7.29 -3.84 1.92
CA PHE A 173 -8.00 -2.57 2.11
C PHE A 173 -9.22 -2.74 3.03
N ILE A 174 -10.07 -3.72 2.75
CA ILE A 174 -11.26 -4.01 3.57
C ILE A 174 -10.86 -4.37 5.01
N GLU A 175 -9.81 -5.16 5.20
CA GLU A 175 -9.29 -5.45 6.53
C GLU A 175 -8.79 -4.20 7.25
N ALA A 176 -8.08 -3.30 6.56
CA ALA A 176 -7.66 -2.03 7.13
C ALA A 176 -8.86 -1.18 7.55
N CYS A 177 -9.89 -1.06 6.69
CA CYS A 177 -11.12 -0.33 7.00
C CYS A 177 -11.85 -0.87 8.25
N ARG A 178 -11.80 -2.18 8.46
CA ARG A 178 -12.51 -2.84 9.58
C ARG A 178 -11.71 -2.84 10.88
N LYS A 179 -10.39 -2.94 10.81
CA LYS A 179 -9.51 -3.17 11.97
C LYS A 179 -8.84 -1.90 12.47
N ALA A 180 -8.60 -0.92 11.61
CA ALA A 180 -7.97 0.33 12.02
C ALA A 180 -8.91 1.14 12.92
N THR A 181 -8.36 1.70 13.99
CA THR A 181 -9.06 2.68 14.83
C THR A 181 -9.24 3.98 14.08
N VAL A 182 -8.24 4.34 13.27
CA VAL A 182 -8.25 5.47 12.35
C VAL A 182 -7.37 5.16 11.15
N LEU A 183 -7.79 5.67 10.00
CA LEU A 183 -7.03 5.60 8.76
C LEU A 183 -6.38 6.95 8.44
N THR A 184 -5.31 6.92 7.68
CA THR A 184 -4.78 8.10 7.00
C THR A 184 -4.65 7.82 5.51
N ALA A 185 -4.85 8.84 4.70
CA ALA A 185 -4.62 8.83 3.27
C ALA A 185 -3.58 9.89 2.90
N ILE A 186 -2.78 9.62 1.88
CA ILE A 186 -1.67 10.50 1.49
C ILE A 186 -2.11 11.69 0.62
N SER A 187 -3.38 11.72 0.18
CA SER A 187 -4.01 12.83 -0.55
C SER A 187 -5.51 12.87 -0.28
N ASP A 188 -6.16 14.00 -0.54
CA ASP A 188 -7.61 14.14 -0.44
C ASP A 188 -8.33 13.25 -1.46
N TYR A 189 -7.74 13.07 -2.64
CA TYR A 189 -8.23 12.12 -3.63
C TYR A 189 -8.22 10.67 -3.09
N SER A 190 -7.10 10.24 -2.50
CA SER A 190 -7.01 8.89 -1.91
C SER A 190 -7.96 8.74 -0.72
N ARG A 191 -8.16 9.79 0.08
CA ARG A 191 -9.13 9.84 1.17
C ARG A 191 -10.57 9.67 0.64
N ALA A 192 -10.97 10.46 -0.34
CA ALA A 192 -12.30 10.39 -0.95
C ALA A 192 -12.56 9.01 -1.57
N SER A 193 -11.57 8.45 -2.27
CA SER A 193 -11.62 7.10 -2.83
C SER A 193 -11.80 6.04 -1.72
N ALA A 194 -11.06 6.15 -0.61
CA ALA A 194 -11.17 5.21 0.50
C ALA A 194 -12.54 5.30 1.20
N ILE A 195 -13.09 6.50 1.39
CA ILE A 195 -14.43 6.70 1.96
C ILE A 195 -15.47 6.01 1.08
N THR A 196 -15.42 6.26 -0.23
CA THR A 196 -16.39 5.71 -1.20
C THR A 196 -16.34 4.20 -1.27
N HIS A 197 -15.14 3.61 -1.40
CA HIS A 197 -14.99 2.17 -1.58
C HIS A 197 -15.03 1.37 -0.28
N GLY A 198 -14.71 2.00 0.86
CA GLY A 198 -14.73 1.37 2.17
C GLY A 198 -16.01 1.63 2.96
N ASN A 199 -16.91 2.47 2.43
CA ASN A 199 -18.08 2.98 3.17
C ASN A 199 -17.69 3.49 4.56
N LEU A 200 -16.68 4.37 4.61
CA LEU A 200 -16.08 4.85 5.84
C LEU A 200 -16.78 6.11 6.35
N ASP A 201 -16.88 6.23 7.66
CA ASP A 201 -17.18 7.50 8.29
C ASP A 201 -16.00 8.48 8.07
N PRO A 202 -16.24 9.67 7.47
CA PRO A 202 -15.19 10.66 7.20
C PRO A 202 -14.38 11.10 8.42
N GLU A 203 -14.90 10.93 9.64
CA GLU A 203 -14.19 11.28 10.87
C GLU A 203 -13.06 10.31 11.21
N PHE A 204 -13.11 9.07 10.69
CA PHE A 204 -12.11 8.03 10.96
C PHE A 204 -11.06 7.87 9.87
N ILE A 205 -11.02 8.79 8.91
CA ILE A 205 -9.95 8.88 7.93
C ILE A 205 -9.52 10.32 7.74
N ARG A 206 -8.21 10.59 7.86
CA ARG A 206 -7.63 11.92 7.69
C ARG A 206 -6.63 11.95 6.56
N THR A 207 -6.56 13.07 5.85
CA THR A 207 -5.49 13.32 4.89
C THR A 207 -4.27 13.83 5.62
N ILE A 208 -3.12 13.18 5.39
CA ILE A 208 -1.80 13.68 5.77
C ILE A 208 -0.93 13.62 4.51
N HIS A 209 -0.69 14.76 3.91
CA HIS A 209 0.10 14.87 2.69
C HIS A 209 1.55 14.45 2.89
N LEU A 210 2.14 13.87 1.85
CA LEU A 210 3.57 13.59 1.84
C LEU A 210 4.34 14.92 1.76
N ARG A 211 5.12 15.22 2.82
CA ARG A 211 5.91 16.45 2.90
C ARG A 211 7.39 16.13 2.71
N MET A 212 7.76 15.86 1.46
CA MET A 212 9.08 15.39 1.06
C MET A 212 9.60 16.07 -0.21
N ALA A 213 9.18 17.31 -0.46
CA ALA A 213 9.59 18.07 -1.63
C ALA A 213 11.13 18.21 -1.74
N GLN A 214 11.82 18.27 -0.60
CA GLN A 214 13.29 18.40 -0.51
C GLN A 214 14.00 17.05 -0.33
N ARG A 215 13.49 15.98 -0.92
CA ARG A 215 14.16 14.66 -0.88
C ARG A 215 15.58 14.70 -1.47
N PHE A 216 15.79 15.51 -2.50
CA PHE A 216 17.09 15.75 -3.06
C PHE A 216 17.70 16.97 -2.37
N GLU A 217 18.77 16.77 -1.57
CA GLU A 217 19.44 17.87 -0.86
C GLU A 217 19.98 18.90 -1.85
N PRO A 218 19.66 20.20 -1.67
CA PRO A 218 20.28 21.25 -2.44
C PRO A 218 21.79 21.26 -2.13
N GLY A 219 22.62 20.97 -3.13
CA GLY A 219 24.09 20.96 -2.97
C GLY A 219 24.73 19.59 -2.79
N ALA A 220 23.96 18.49 -2.83
CA ALA A 220 24.56 17.18 -3.08
C ALA A 220 25.42 17.27 -4.35
N GLU A 221 26.64 16.69 -4.32
CA GLU A 221 27.56 16.72 -5.48
C GLU A 221 26.81 16.26 -6.73
N CYS A 222 26.50 17.24 -7.61
CA CYS A 222 25.87 16.97 -8.89
C CYS A 222 26.84 16.17 -9.74
N ASP A 223 26.57 14.91 -9.97
CA ASP A 223 27.36 14.10 -10.90
C ASP A 223 26.97 14.43 -12.35
N ARG A 224 27.56 15.53 -12.88
CA ARG A 224 27.36 15.96 -14.26
C ARG A 224 27.87 14.96 -15.30
N ASN A 225 28.61 13.92 -14.88
CA ASN A 225 29.06 12.87 -15.79
C ASN A 225 27.84 12.15 -16.42
N VAL A 226 26.71 12.07 -15.73
CA VAL A 226 25.49 11.45 -16.27
C VAL A 226 25.01 12.15 -17.54
N LEU A 227 25.11 13.47 -17.64
CA LEU A 227 24.75 14.22 -18.86
C LEU A 227 25.65 13.81 -20.04
N ASN A 228 26.95 13.72 -19.80
CA ASN A 228 27.92 13.32 -20.83
C ASN A 228 27.72 11.85 -21.25
N CYS A 229 27.48 10.95 -20.30
CA CYS A 229 27.22 9.52 -20.55
C CYS A 229 25.96 9.31 -21.41
N LEU A 230 24.95 10.16 -21.24
CA LEU A 230 23.68 10.10 -21.96
C LEU A 230 23.64 11.02 -23.20
N ASP A 231 24.76 11.69 -23.53
CA ASP A 231 24.81 12.67 -24.61
C ASP A 231 23.66 13.70 -24.52
N LEU A 232 23.50 14.29 -23.31
CA LEU A 232 22.48 15.29 -23.02
C LEU A 232 23.09 16.68 -22.89
N THR A 233 22.43 17.65 -23.50
CA THR A 233 22.74 19.07 -23.32
C THR A 233 21.76 19.66 -22.28
N PRO A 234 22.23 20.40 -21.26
CA PRO A 234 21.38 21.06 -20.30
C PRO A 234 20.29 21.90 -20.98
N ARG A 235 19.09 21.83 -20.44
CA ARG A 235 17.87 22.50 -20.96
C ARG A 235 17.42 22.07 -22.36
N ARG A 236 18.01 20.99 -22.91
CA ARG A 236 17.64 20.45 -24.24
C ARG A 236 17.03 19.04 -24.14
N TYR A 237 16.46 18.69 -23.01
CA TYR A 237 15.73 17.44 -22.84
C TYR A 237 14.57 17.59 -21.86
N LEU A 238 13.56 16.76 -22.05
CA LEU A 238 12.46 16.52 -21.15
C LEU A 238 12.75 15.27 -20.33
N ILE A 239 12.24 15.18 -19.10
CA ILE A 239 12.41 13.97 -18.29
C ILE A 239 11.07 13.47 -17.74
N TYR A 240 10.92 12.14 -17.69
CA TYR A 240 9.87 11.45 -16.99
C TYR A 240 10.48 10.42 -16.02
N PRO A 241 10.59 10.74 -14.70
CA PRO A 241 11.18 9.86 -13.69
C PRO A 241 10.11 8.92 -13.12
N ALA A 242 9.85 7.79 -13.78
CA ALA A 242 8.84 6.83 -13.35
C ALA A 242 9.16 5.42 -13.80
N ASN A 243 8.88 4.41 -12.96
CA ASN A 243 8.95 3.01 -13.35
C ASN A 243 7.98 2.71 -14.50
N PHE A 244 8.27 1.69 -15.31
CA PHE A 244 7.54 1.37 -16.54
C PHE A 244 6.22 0.61 -16.29
N TRP A 245 5.46 0.96 -15.25
CA TRP A 245 4.14 0.39 -14.99
C TRP A 245 3.08 0.94 -15.95
N LYS A 246 2.03 0.16 -16.25
CA LYS A 246 0.98 0.54 -17.22
C LYS A 246 0.34 1.89 -16.93
N HIS A 247 0.01 2.16 -15.66
CA HIS A 247 -0.61 3.43 -15.27
C HIS A 247 0.30 4.65 -15.44
N LYS A 248 1.61 4.45 -15.58
CA LYS A 248 2.55 5.55 -15.87
C LYS A 248 2.46 6.03 -17.31
N ASN A 249 1.76 5.30 -18.19
CA ASN A 249 1.31 5.79 -19.49
C ASN A 249 2.43 6.20 -20.47
N HIS A 250 3.55 5.50 -20.45
CA HIS A 250 4.71 5.81 -21.31
C HIS A 250 4.37 5.73 -22.80
N GLU A 251 3.44 4.84 -23.19
CA GLU A 251 3.00 4.71 -24.59
C GLU A 251 2.38 6.00 -25.11
N MET A 252 1.53 6.62 -24.28
CA MET A 252 0.90 7.88 -24.64
C MET A 252 1.93 9.01 -24.70
N LEU A 253 2.93 8.99 -23.80
CA LEU A 253 4.02 9.95 -23.83
C LEU A 253 4.86 9.83 -25.11
N LEU A 254 5.19 8.61 -25.51
CA LEU A 254 5.92 8.38 -26.78
C LEU A 254 5.11 8.87 -27.99
N THR A 255 3.81 8.57 -28.01
CA THR A 255 2.90 9.06 -29.06
C THR A 255 2.88 10.59 -29.09
N ALA A 256 2.69 11.23 -27.97
CA ALA A 256 2.65 12.69 -27.86
C ALA A 256 3.99 13.35 -28.23
N PHE A 257 5.10 12.76 -27.80
CA PHE A 257 6.42 13.25 -28.18
C PHE A 257 6.67 13.12 -29.68
N GLY A 258 6.23 12.01 -30.30
CA GLY A 258 6.25 11.83 -31.75
C GLY A 258 5.42 12.89 -32.48
N MET A 259 4.21 13.19 -31.98
CA MET A 259 3.37 14.28 -32.52
C MET A 259 4.08 15.64 -32.41
N ALA A 260 4.62 15.96 -31.24
CA ALA A 260 5.37 17.20 -31.03
C ALA A 260 6.57 17.31 -31.98
N CYS A 261 7.29 16.20 -32.21
CA CYS A 261 8.38 16.17 -33.20
C CYS A 261 7.90 16.47 -34.64
N HIS A 262 6.73 15.94 -35.00
CA HIS A 262 6.11 16.18 -36.31
C HIS A 262 5.61 17.63 -36.47
N GLU A 263 5.15 18.23 -35.36
CA GLU A 263 4.68 19.63 -35.32
C GLU A 263 5.80 20.65 -35.20
N GLY A 264 7.07 20.22 -35.26
CA GLY A 264 8.22 21.14 -35.35
C GLY A 264 9.03 21.30 -34.07
N LEU A 265 8.85 20.43 -33.08
CA LEU A 265 9.72 20.43 -31.88
C LEU A 265 11.19 20.33 -32.28
N PRO A 266 12.10 21.24 -31.81
CA PRO A 266 13.49 21.26 -32.20
C PRO A 266 14.17 19.89 -32.16
N GLY A 267 14.95 19.58 -33.20
CA GLY A 267 15.51 18.23 -33.41
C GLY A 267 16.48 17.75 -32.33
N ASP A 268 17.06 18.68 -31.59
CA ASP A 268 17.99 18.42 -30.49
C ASP A 268 17.29 18.23 -29.12
N ILE A 269 15.96 18.40 -29.02
CA ILE A 269 15.20 18.07 -27.81
C ILE A 269 15.08 16.56 -27.69
N LYS A 270 15.56 16.01 -26.57
CA LYS A 270 15.45 14.59 -26.23
C LYS A 270 14.40 14.35 -25.15
N LEU A 271 13.87 13.14 -25.05
CA LEU A 271 13.01 12.67 -23.96
C LEU A 271 13.76 11.59 -23.18
N VAL A 272 13.87 11.74 -21.85
CA VAL A 272 14.52 10.79 -20.96
C VAL A 272 13.47 10.13 -20.08
N CYS A 273 13.32 8.81 -20.17
CA CYS A 273 12.43 8.00 -19.35
C CYS A 273 13.26 7.11 -18.41
N THR A 274 13.32 7.45 -17.11
CA THR A 274 14.08 6.66 -16.13
C THR A 274 13.16 5.70 -15.38
N GLY A 275 13.70 4.59 -14.89
CA GLY A 275 12.94 3.62 -14.11
C GLY A 275 13.63 2.26 -14.05
N ALA A 276 13.15 1.37 -13.19
CA ALA A 276 13.71 0.03 -13.08
C ALA A 276 13.57 -0.75 -14.39
N PRO A 277 14.65 -1.41 -14.89
CA PRO A 277 14.63 -2.16 -16.13
C PRO A 277 13.70 -3.38 -16.06
N GLY A 278 13.17 -3.80 -17.21
CA GLY A 278 12.30 -4.97 -17.32
C GLY A 278 11.68 -5.13 -18.71
N GLU A 279 10.92 -6.20 -18.92
CA GLU A 279 10.28 -6.56 -20.19
C GLU A 279 9.51 -5.37 -20.83
N ARG A 280 8.84 -4.58 -19.98
CA ARG A 280 8.07 -3.43 -20.47
C ARG A 280 8.95 -2.29 -20.97
N GLN A 281 10.11 -2.06 -20.36
CA GLN A 281 11.08 -1.09 -20.87
C GLN A 281 11.58 -1.51 -22.25
N GLU A 282 11.93 -2.79 -22.44
CA GLU A 282 12.39 -3.31 -23.73
C GLU A 282 11.33 -3.13 -24.81
N TRP A 283 10.07 -3.39 -24.47
CA TRP A 283 8.95 -3.14 -25.38
C TRP A 283 8.84 -1.65 -25.76
N LEU A 284 8.96 -0.71 -24.80
CA LEU A 284 8.91 0.74 -25.04
C LEU A 284 10.08 1.21 -25.91
N VAL A 285 11.29 0.68 -25.71
CA VAL A 285 12.46 0.96 -26.56
C VAL A 285 12.17 0.55 -28.00
N ASN A 286 11.58 -0.62 -28.22
CA ASN A 286 11.24 -1.10 -29.57
C ASN A 286 10.10 -0.25 -30.17
N ALA A 287 9.10 0.15 -29.39
CA ALA A 287 8.05 1.06 -29.84
C ALA A 287 8.62 2.41 -30.29
N ALA A 288 9.51 3.01 -29.49
CA ALA A 288 10.17 4.27 -29.83
C ALA A 288 10.97 4.16 -31.15
N ARG A 289 11.68 3.03 -31.38
CA ARG A 289 12.39 2.77 -32.64
C ARG A 289 11.43 2.69 -33.84
N THR A 290 10.32 1.96 -33.68
CA THR A 290 9.30 1.83 -34.75
C THR A 290 8.65 3.17 -35.09
N MET A 291 8.56 4.08 -34.12
CA MET A 291 8.07 5.46 -34.32
C MET A 291 9.16 6.43 -34.86
N ASN A 292 10.34 5.95 -35.24
CA ASN A 292 11.50 6.75 -35.62
C ASN A 292 11.98 7.74 -34.54
N LEU A 293 11.76 7.43 -33.28
CA LEU A 293 12.18 8.23 -32.13
C LEU A 293 13.44 7.67 -31.43
N GLY A 294 14.05 6.59 -31.95
CA GLY A 294 15.13 5.86 -31.28
C GLY A 294 16.38 6.67 -30.96
N GLY A 295 16.62 7.78 -31.67
CA GLY A 295 17.73 8.72 -31.40
C GLY A 295 17.34 9.87 -30.45
N ARG A 296 16.06 10.06 -30.17
CA ARG A 296 15.51 11.18 -29.37
C ARG A 296 14.91 10.75 -28.04
N VAL A 297 14.64 9.45 -27.83
CA VAL A 297 14.11 8.92 -26.58
C VAL A 297 15.14 8.01 -25.94
N LEU A 298 15.50 8.30 -24.70
CA LEU A 298 16.51 7.58 -23.93
C LEU A 298 15.86 6.85 -22.75
N PHE A 299 16.32 5.64 -22.50
CA PHE A 299 15.88 4.79 -21.39
C PHE A 299 17.10 4.34 -20.57
N PRO A 300 17.68 5.21 -19.72
CA PRO A 300 18.91 4.89 -18.98
C PRO A 300 18.74 3.84 -17.90
N GLY A 301 17.50 3.41 -17.62
CA GLY A 301 17.21 2.48 -16.54
C GLY A 301 17.07 3.16 -15.19
N TYR A 302 17.35 2.40 -14.12
CA TYR A 302 17.36 2.93 -12.74
C TYR A 302 18.65 3.71 -12.50
N LEU A 303 18.51 4.92 -11.98
CA LEU A 303 19.64 5.81 -11.67
C LEU A 303 19.74 6.04 -10.16
N PRO A 304 20.97 6.19 -9.63
CA PRO A 304 21.21 6.68 -8.28
C PRO A 304 20.54 8.05 -8.03
N ASN A 305 20.23 8.37 -6.79
CA ASN A 305 19.54 9.62 -6.45
C ASN A 305 20.30 10.88 -6.91
N ALA A 306 21.63 10.89 -6.80
CA ALA A 306 22.46 12.03 -7.23
C ALA A 306 22.38 12.27 -8.75
N GLU A 307 22.45 11.20 -9.56
CA GLU A 307 22.31 11.27 -11.01
C GLU A 307 20.91 11.72 -11.43
N LEU A 308 19.87 11.15 -10.79
CA LEU A 308 18.47 11.52 -11.05
C LEU A 308 18.22 12.98 -10.69
N ALA A 309 18.72 13.44 -9.54
CA ALA A 309 18.63 14.85 -9.12
C ALA A 309 19.28 15.79 -10.15
N THR A 310 20.47 15.43 -10.66
CA THR A 310 21.15 16.18 -11.72
C THR A 310 20.31 16.23 -12.99
N LEU A 311 19.77 15.10 -13.44
CA LEU A 311 18.92 15.06 -14.63
C LEU A 311 17.63 15.88 -14.46
N ILE A 312 17.03 15.88 -13.29
CA ILE A 312 15.86 16.72 -13.01
C ILE A 312 16.27 18.20 -13.03
N ALA A 313 17.32 18.58 -12.32
CA ALA A 313 17.73 19.98 -12.19
C ALA A 313 18.14 20.62 -13.54
N ASP A 314 18.77 19.84 -14.42
CA ASP A 314 19.29 20.34 -15.71
C ASP A 314 18.33 20.09 -16.90
N CYS A 315 17.15 19.49 -16.72
CA CYS A 315 16.19 19.30 -17.81
C CYS A 315 15.51 20.63 -18.22
N ASN A 316 14.84 20.62 -19.37
CA ASN A 316 13.96 21.72 -19.80
C ASN A 316 12.70 21.73 -18.93
N SER A 317 12.07 20.56 -18.78
CA SER A 317 10.84 20.37 -18.02
C SER A 317 10.60 18.88 -17.71
N VAL A 318 9.77 18.63 -16.69
CA VAL A 318 9.23 17.31 -16.36
C VAL A 318 7.88 17.15 -17.03
N VAL A 319 7.65 16.01 -17.70
CA VAL A 319 6.35 15.64 -18.27
C VAL A 319 5.85 14.38 -17.58
N PHE A 320 4.68 14.48 -16.90
CA PHE A 320 4.19 13.45 -16.00
C PHE A 320 2.77 12.97 -16.39
N PRO A 321 2.64 12.09 -17.40
CA PRO A 321 1.37 11.70 -18.01
C PRO A 321 0.66 10.52 -17.34
N SER A 322 0.90 10.28 -16.07
CA SER A 322 0.32 9.14 -15.33
C SER A 322 -1.21 9.15 -15.38
N LEU A 323 -1.81 7.98 -15.61
CA LEU A 323 -3.28 7.78 -15.56
C LEU A 323 -3.81 7.78 -14.13
N TYR A 324 -2.97 7.39 -13.19
CA TYR A 324 -3.34 7.28 -11.78
C TYR A 324 -2.13 7.50 -10.88
N GLU A 325 -2.31 8.36 -9.86
CA GLU A 325 -1.35 8.58 -8.77
C GLU A 325 -2.09 8.68 -7.43
N GLY A 326 -1.46 8.16 -6.39
CA GLY A 326 -1.91 8.38 -5.03
C GLY A 326 -1.48 9.74 -4.47
N PHE A 327 -0.35 10.30 -4.99
CA PHE A 327 0.15 11.64 -4.64
C PHE A 327 0.86 12.31 -5.82
N GLY A 328 2.02 11.80 -6.25
CA GLY A 328 2.82 12.39 -7.34
C GLY A 328 4.09 13.08 -6.82
N LEU A 329 4.85 12.41 -5.93
CA LEU A 329 6.12 12.94 -5.40
C LEU A 329 7.04 13.52 -6.48
N PRO A 330 7.26 12.89 -7.67
CA PRO A 330 8.16 13.44 -8.66
C PRO A 330 7.73 14.83 -9.20
N VAL A 331 6.45 15.15 -9.16
CA VAL A 331 5.94 16.48 -9.54
C VAL A 331 6.43 17.53 -8.55
N ILE A 332 6.27 17.27 -7.25
CA ILE A 332 6.73 18.19 -6.21
C ILE A 332 8.26 18.25 -6.13
N GLU A 333 8.95 17.14 -6.35
CA GLU A 333 10.42 17.08 -6.42
C GLU A 333 10.97 17.96 -7.57
N ALA A 334 10.33 17.90 -8.74
CA ALA A 334 10.68 18.76 -9.87
C ALA A 334 10.42 20.26 -9.58
N MET A 335 9.28 20.57 -8.97
CA MET A 335 8.94 21.93 -8.54
C MET A 335 9.95 22.47 -7.52
N ALA A 336 10.35 21.65 -6.53
CA ALA A 336 11.37 22.02 -5.55
C ALA A 336 12.76 22.26 -6.18
N ALA A 337 13.06 21.56 -7.26
CA ALA A 337 14.27 21.77 -8.06
C ALA A 337 14.20 22.99 -9.00
N GLY A 338 13.11 23.77 -8.97
CA GLY A 338 12.91 24.92 -9.86
C GLY A 338 12.73 24.52 -11.33
N VAL A 339 12.11 23.39 -11.59
CA VAL A 339 11.87 22.85 -12.93
C VAL A 339 10.38 22.95 -13.27
N PRO A 340 10.01 23.50 -14.43
CA PRO A 340 8.61 23.56 -14.84
C PRO A 340 8.06 22.17 -15.12
N VAL A 341 6.79 21.96 -14.77
CA VAL A 341 6.10 20.68 -14.85
C VAL A 341 4.89 20.76 -15.78
N ALA A 342 4.73 19.76 -16.64
CA ALA A 342 3.44 19.43 -17.25
C ALA A 342 2.99 18.08 -16.73
N CYS A 343 1.76 17.99 -16.22
CA CYS A 343 1.25 16.75 -15.64
C CYS A 343 -0.23 16.50 -15.96
N SER A 344 -0.65 15.27 -15.70
CA SER A 344 -2.05 14.86 -15.87
C SER A 344 -3.00 15.63 -14.95
N ASN A 345 -4.21 15.91 -15.43
CA ASN A 345 -5.29 16.54 -14.68
C ASN A 345 -6.18 15.52 -13.94
N THR A 346 -5.64 14.35 -13.59
CA THR A 346 -6.40 13.24 -13.01
C THR A 346 -5.90 12.87 -11.61
N THR A 347 -6.79 12.25 -10.82
CA THR A 347 -6.51 11.70 -9.49
C THR A 347 -5.96 12.74 -8.52
N SER A 348 -4.85 12.50 -7.84
CA SER A 348 -4.24 13.43 -6.88
C SER A 348 -3.42 14.56 -7.52
N LEU A 349 -3.10 14.49 -8.82
CA LEU A 349 -2.20 15.45 -9.44
C LEU A 349 -2.73 16.89 -9.46
N PRO A 350 -4.04 17.16 -9.73
CA PRO A 350 -4.60 18.50 -9.59
C PRO A 350 -4.51 19.08 -8.18
N GLU A 351 -4.73 18.22 -7.16
CA GLU A 351 -4.57 18.59 -5.75
C GLU A 351 -3.12 18.96 -5.42
N VAL A 352 -2.18 18.16 -5.91
CA VAL A 352 -0.75 18.31 -5.60
C VAL A 352 -0.12 19.46 -6.36
N ALA A 353 -0.38 19.58 -7.65
CA ALA A 353 0.24 20.60 -8.50
C ALA A 353 -0.47 21.97 -8.48
N ALA A 354 -1.77 22.00 -8.22
CA ALA A 354 -2.59 23.20 -8.29
C ALA A 354 -2.31 24.01 -9.60
N ASP A 355 -2.13 25.31 -9.51
CA ASP A 355 -1.82 26.19 -10.65
C ASP A 355 -0.33 26.23 -11.03
N ALA A 356 0.50 25.40 -10.39
CA ALA A 356 1.94 25.40 -10.57
C ALA A 356 2.43 24.44 -11.67
N ALA A 357 1.52 23.79 -12.39
CA ALA A 357 1.84 22.93 -13.52
C ALA A 357 0.92 23.19 -14.71
N LEU A 358 1.42 22.88 -15.91
CA LEU A 358 0.59 22.85 -17.11
C LEU A 358 -0.15 21.50 -17.15
N MET A 359 -1.49 21.53 -16.99
CA MET A 359 -2.30 20.32 -16.90
C MET A 359 -2.87 19.88 -18.24
N PHE A 360 -2.94 18.56 -18.46
CA PHE A 360 -3.51 17.92 -19.65
C PHE A 360 -4.29 16.65 -19.29
N ASP A 361 -5.22 16.25 -20.16
CA ASP A 361 -5.83 14.92 -20.09
C ASP A 361 -4.80 13.87 -20.58
N PRO A 362 -4.38 12.91 -19.73
CA PRO A 362 -3.39 11.90 -20.09
C PRO A 362 -3.85 10.91 -21.16
N ARG A 363 -5.13 10.92 -21.53
CA ARG A 363 -5.73 10.10 -22.59
C ARG A 363 -5.72 10.79 -23.95
N VAL A 364 -5.35 12.08 -23.99
CA VAL A 364 -5.37 12.90 -25.21
C VAL A 364 -3.95 13.28 -25.58
N PRO A 365 -3.29 12.53 -26.50
CA PRO A 365 -1.88 12.73 -26.85
C PRO A 365 -1.59 14.12 -27.43
N SER A 366 -2.54 14.74 -28.12
CA SER A 366 -2.39 16.10 -28.64
C SER A 366 -2.27 17.16 -27.54
N GLN A 367 -2.95 17.00 -26.41
CA GLN A 367 -2.79 17.92 -25.27
C GLN A 367 -1.41 17.77 -24.64
N ILE A 368 -0.91 16.55 -24.53
CA ILE A 368 0.45 16.29 -24.02
C ILE A 368 1.49 16.90 -24.99
N ALA A 369 1.32 16.68 -26.31
CA ALA A 369 2.19 17.24 -27.33
C ALA A 369 2.22 18.76 -27.27
N GLN A 370 1.04 19.41 -27.21
CA GLN A 370 0.93 20.85 -27.10
C GLN A 370 1.59 21.40 -25.83
N SER A 371 1.45 20.67 -24.69
CA SER A 371 2.11 21.02 -23.44
C SER A 371 3.63 20.95 -23.56
N ILE A 372 4.16 19.91 -24.22
CA ILE A 372 5.59 19.76 -24.54
C ILE A 372 6.09 20.93 -25.36
N ILE A 373 5.42 21.26 -26.48
CA ILE A 373 5.78 22.36 -27.38
C ILE A 373 5.75 23.68 -26.58
N SER A 374 4.69 23.96 -25.86
CA SER A 374 4.53 25.18 -25.06
C SER A 374 5.67 25.35 -24.04
N LEU A 375 6.06 24.25 -23.34
CA LEU A 375 7.16 24.31 -22.38
C LEU A 375 8.52 24.50 -23.05
N VAL A 376 8.74 23.99 -24.25
CA VAL A 376 10.01 24.16 -24.94
C VAL A 376 10.14 25.55 -25.55
N GLU A 377 9.08 26.09 -26.15
CA GLU A 377 9.11 27.34 -26.91
C GLU A 377 8.88 28.60 -26.07
N ASN A 378 8.04 28.51 -25.01
CA ASN A 378 7.62 29.68 -24.24
C ASN A 378 8.44 29.83 -22.94
N GLY A 379 9.49 30.67 -23.00
CA GLY A 379 10.34 30.98 -21.86
C GLY A 379 9.60 31.66 -20.70
N ALA A 380 8.69 32.59 -21.01
CA ALA A 380 7.92 33.32 -20.00
C ALA A 380 6.98 32.37 -19.22
N LEU A 381 6.34 31.41 -19.93
CA LEU A 381 5.53 30.37 -19.29
C LEU A 381 6.38 29.52 -18.33
N ARG A 382 7.58 29.11 -18.77
CA ARG A 382 8.48 28.36 -17.88
C ARG A 382 8.83 29.13 -16.61
N GLU A 383 9.19 30.40 -16.74
CA GLU A 383 9.52 31.24 -15.58
C GLU A 383 8.34 31.37 -14.62
N GLN A 384 7.14 31.58 -15.14
CA GLN A 384 5.90 31.63 -14.36
C GLN A 384 5.69 30.31 -13.61
N LEU A 385 5.79 29.15 -14.29
CA LEU A 385 5.61 27.83 -13.67
C LEU A 385 6.69 27.50 -12.66
N VAL A 386 7.94 27.95 -12.87
CA VAL A 386 9.02 27.78 -11.89
C VAL A 386 8.72 28.55 -10.60
N GLN A 387 8.29 29.81 -10.70
CA GLN A 387 7.96 30.61 -9.51
C GLN A 387 6.77 30.02 -8.74
N ALA A 388 5.70 29.64 -9.43
CA ALA A 388 4.54 28.99 -8.84
C ALA A 388 4.94 27.62 -8.23
N GLY A 389 5.77 26.84 -8.94
CA GLY A 389 6.25 25.54 -8.50
C GLY A 389 7.07 25.59 -7.22
N LEU A 390 7.98 26.54 -7.10
CA LEU A 390 8.78 26.74 -5.88
C LEU A 390 7.89 27.09 -4.67
N GLN A 391 6.91 27.95 -4.87
CA GLN A 391 5.92 28.28 -3.82
C GLN A 391 5.10 27.05 -3.43
N ARG A 392 4.62 26.29 -4.41
CA ARG A 392 3.86 25.06 -4.17
C ARG A 392 4.67 23.98 -3.46
N ALA A 393 5.90 23.75 -3.88
CA ALA A 393 6.81 22.80 -3.25
C ALA A 393 7.12 23.13 -1.79
N ALA A 394 7.18 24.42 -1.43
CA ALA A 394 7.41 24.86 -0.05
C ALA A 394 6.30 24.38 0.90
N GLU A 395 5.06 24.23 0.43
CA GLU A 395 3.95 23.69 1.23
C GLU A 395 4.15 22.21 1.61
N PHE A 396 4.97 21.48 0.84
CA PHE A 396 5.28 20.06 1.03
C PHE A 396 6.73 19.81 1.47
N ALA A 397 7.44 20.84 1.94
CA ALA A 397 8.85 20.72 2.33
C ALA A 397 9.06 20.33 3.82
N ASP A 398 8.06 20.57 4.67
CA ASP A 398 8.19 20.40 6.11
C ASP A 398 7.83 18.98 6.57
N SER A 399 8.81 18.08 6.56
CA SER A 399 8.65 16.71 7.08
C SER A 399 8.42 16.66 8.60
N THR A 400 8.80 17.68 9.35
CA THR A 400 8.53 17.77 10.79
C THR A 400 7.05 18.02 11.03
N ARG A 401 6.42 18.90 10.26
CA ARG A 401 4.97 19.11 10.30
C ARG A 401 4.22 17.81 10.00
N MET A 402 4.67 17.03 9.01
CA MET A 402 4.07 15.72 8.71
C MET A 402 4.13 14.78 9.91
N ALA A 403 5.26 14.73 10.61
CA ALA A 403 5.39 13.93 11.83
C ALA A 403 4.47 14.40 12.96
N HIS A 404 4.28 15.71 13.13
CA HIS A 404 3.30 16.26 14.07
C HIS A 404 1.87 15.84 13.72
N GLU A 405 1.47 15.93 12.45
CA GLU A 405 0.13 15.51 11.97
C GLU A 405 -0.10 14.00 12.25
N TYR A 406 0.92 13.15 12.03
CA TYR A 406 0.86 11.72 12.40
C TYR A 406 0.80 11.50 13.92
N TRP A 407 1.56 12.27 14.69
CA TRP A 407 1.54 12.17 16.15
C TRP A 407 0.16 12.53 16.72
N GLU A 408 -0.44 13.60 16.25
CA GLU A 408 -1.83 13.98 16.61
C GLU A 408 -2.82 12.89 16.23
N LEU A 409 -2.64 12.26 15.06
CA LEU A 409 -3.47 11.13 14.64
C LEU A 409 -3.31 9.94 15.60
N PHE A 410 -2.10 9.65 16.08
CA PHE A 410 -1.84 8.59 17.05
C PHE A 410 -2.54 8.88 18.39
N LEU A 411 -2.46 10.11 18.87
CA LEU A 411 -3.18 10.53 20.08
C LEU A 411 -4.70 10.45 19.91
N PHE A 412 -5.20 10.84 18.75
CA PHE A 412 -6.61 10.68 18.38
C PHE A 412 -7.03 9.21 18.38
N ALA A 413 -6.27 8.33 17.72
CA ALA A 413 -6.55 6.90 17.67
C ALA A 413 -6.60 6.28 19.08
N ARG A 414 -5.66 6.69 19.95
CA ARG A 414 -5.66 6.24 21.35
C ARG A 414 -6.88 6.71 22.14
N ALA A 415 -7.27 7.98 21.97
CA ALA A 415 -8.43 8.55 22.67
C ALA A 415 -9.75 7.97 22.19
N ASN A 416 -9.83 7.59 20.92
CA ASN A 416 -11.03 7.06 20.26
C ASN A 416 -10.99 5.54 20.07
N GLN A 417 -10.17 4.84 20.84
CA GLN A 417 -10.20 3.39 20.82
C GLN A 417 -11.60 2.89 21.21
N ARG A 418 -12.31 2.39 20.21
CA ARG A 418 -13.62 1.79 20.43
C ARG A 418 -13.43 0.32 20.75
N TYR A 419 -13.99 -0.11 21.88
CA TYR A 419 -14.26 -1.52 22.12
C TYR A 419 -15.53 -1.88 21.34
N GLU A 420 -15.43 -1.92 20.01
CA GLU A 420 -16.57 -2.26 19.18
C GLU A 420 -16.60 -3.76 18.91
N ASN A 421 -17.80 -4.26 18.68
CA ASN A 421 -17.97 -5.61 18.17
C ASN A 421 -17.41 -5.65 16.74
N LEU A 422 -16.45 -6.52 16.48
CA LEU A 422 -15.76 -6.60 15.22
C LEU A 422 -15.82 -8.02 14.66
N LEU A 423 -16.19 -8.14 13.39
CA LEU A 423 -16.13 -9.37 12.60
C LEU A 423 -15.05 -9.24 11.55
N THR A 424 -14.17 -10.25 11.43
CA THR A 424 -13.11 -10.33 10.43
C THR A 424 -13.11 -11.68 9.72
N GLY A 425 -12.53 -11.74 8.50
CA GLY A 425 -12.41 -12.98 7.73
C GLY A 425 -13.58 -13.28 6.80
N VAL A 426 -14.52 -12.34 6.63
CA VAL A 426 -15.57 -12.39 5.61
C VAL A 426 -15.16 -11.54 4.43
N TYR A 427 -15.24 -12.06 3.23
CA TYR A 427 -15.05 -11.30 1.99
C TYR A 427 -16.27 -10.41 1.71
N SER A 428 -16.11 -9.38 0.90
CA SER A 428 -17.19 -8.43 0.56
C SER A 428 -18.41 -9.09 -0.10
N ASP A 429 -18.21 -10.20 -0.78
CA ASP A 429 -19.24 -11.03 -1.42
C ASP A 429 -19.87 -12.08 -0.47
N GLY A 430 -19.54 -12.02 0.81
CA GLY A 430 -20.06 -12.93 1.84
C GLY A 430 -19.31 -14.24 2.00
N TRP A 431 -18.37 -14.56 1.12
CA TRP A 431 -17.58 -15.78 1.28
C TRP A 431 -16.65 -15.69 2.49
N VAL A 432 -16.42 -16.85 3.09
CA VAL A 432 -15.52 -17.04 4.24
C VAL A 432 -14.36 -17.92 3.83
N GLY A 433 -13.15 -17.58 4.27
CA GLY A 433 -11.96 -18.42 4.09
C GLY A 433 -11.87 -19.55 5.13
N SER A 434 -10.68 -19.85 5.59
CA SER A 434 -10.42 -20.91 6.58
C SER A 434 -10.75 -20.49 8.02
N SER A 435 -10.94 -19.19 8.30
CA SER A 435 -11.18 -18.70 9.65
C SER A 435 -11.93 -17.36 9.67
N LEU A 436 -12.73 -17.18 10.72
CA LEU A 436 -13.35 -15.92 11.11
C LEU A 436 -12.80 -15.50 12.48
N GLY A 437 -12.62 -14.21 12.67
CA GLY A 437 -12.35 -13.60 13.97
C GLY A 437 -13.52 -12.75 14.42
N LEU A 438 -13.91 -12.86 15.67
CA LEU A 438 -14.89 -11.97 16.30
C LEU A 438 -14.29 -11.38 17.57
N GLN A 439 -14.40 -10.07 17.69
CA GLN A 439 -14.25 -9.36 18.95
C GLN A 439 -15.62 -8.94 19.42
N VAL A 440 -15.93 -9.21 20.68
CA VAL A 440 -17.17 -8.79 21.31
C VAL A 440 -16.85 -7.84 22.45
N ALA A 441 -17.45 -6.66 22.41
CA ALA A 441 -17.29 -5.66 23.45
C ALA A 441 -17.96 -6.12 24.76
N PRO A 442 -17.46 -5.65 25.94
CA PRO A 442 -18.15 -5.83 27.20
C PRO A 442 -19.56 -5.28 27.15
N ALA A 443 -20.49 -5.92 27.84
CA ALA A 443 -21.86 -5.44 27.99
C ALA A 443 -22.43 -5.83 29.35
N ASP A 444 -23.44 -5.08 29.80
CA ASP A 444 -24.20 -5.42 30.99
C ASP A 444 -25.09 -6.65 30.69
N GLY A 445 -24.68 -7.81 31.20
CA GLY A 445 -25.39 -9.07 31.00
C GLY A 445 -24.78 -10.01 29.98
N SER A 446 -25.44 -11.16 29.80
CA SER A 446 -24.99 -12.18 28.85
C SER A 446 -25.25 -11.80 27.41
N GLN A 447 -24.30 -12.10 26.54
CA GLN A 447 -24.40 -11.92 25.11
C GLN A 447 -24.30 -13.25 24.39
N THR A 448 -24.81 -13.33 23.17
CA THR A 448 -24.67 -14.50 22.31
C THR A 448 -24.29 -14.06 20.88
N ILE A 449 -23.19 -14.56 20.37
CA ILE A 449 -22.86 -14.44 18.97
C ILE A 449 -23.74 -15.43 18.19
N VAL A 450 -24.43 -14.95 17.16
CA VAL A 450 -25.22 -15.79 16.26
C VAL A 450 -24.65 -15.63 14.86
N ILE A 451 -24.18 -16.75 14.27
CA ILE A 451 -23.62 -16.82 12.93
C ILE A 451 -24.46 -17.78 12.09
N GLU A 452 -24.94 -17.32 10.97
CA GLU A 452 -25.62 -18.14 9.99
C GLU A 452 -24.73 -18.31 8.77
N LEU A 453 -24.36 -19.58 8.49
CA LEU A 453 -23.53 -19.99 7.36
C LEU A 453 -24.34 -20.82 6.40
N GLN A 454 -24.13 -20.61 5.11
CA GLN A 454 -24.68 -21.40 4.02
C GLN A 454 -23.57 -22.17 3.32
N ALA A 455 -23.73 -23.48 3.19
CA ALA A 455 -22.90 -24.29 2.32
C ALA A 455 -23.71 -24.58 1.04
N PRO A 456 -23.40 -23.95 -0.12
CA PRO A 456 -24.11 -24.19 -1.38
C PRO A 456 -24.10 -25.67 -1.75
N ASN A 457 -25.14 -26.13 -2.45
CA ASN A 457 -25.29 -27.55 -2.84
C ASN A 457 -24.22 -28.02 -3.85
N TRP A 458 -23.61 -27.09 -4.58
CA TRP A 458 -22.55 -27.34 -5.54
C TRP A 458 -21.14 -27.33 -4.90
N LEU A 459 -21.04 -27.14 -3.58
CA LEU A 459 -19.74 -27.08 -2.89
C LEU A 459 -18.96 -28.39 -3.13
N PRO A 460 -17.68 -28.35 -3.55
CA PRO A 460 -16.89 -29.54 -3.86
C PRO A 460 -16.34 -30.22 -2.60
N LEU A 461 -17.11 -30.21 -1.52
CA LEU A 461 -16.77 -30.76 -0.20
C LEU A 461 -17.88 -31.71 0.26
N SER A 462 -17.52 -32.80 0.91
CA SER A 462 -18.49 -33.74 1.50
C SER A 462 -19.14 -33.20 2.79
N SER A 463 -18.39 -32.44 3.56
CA SER A 463 -18.85 -31.74 4.77
C SER A 463 -17.84 -30.69 5.17
N LEU A 464 -18.29 -29.71 5.94
CA LEU A 464 -17.49 -28.62 6.49
C LEU A 464 -17.55 -28.69 8.03
N ALA A 465 -16.41 -28.83 8.68
CA ALA A 465 -16.29 -28.73 10.13
C ALA A 465 -16.07 -27.27 10.51
N VAL A 466 -16.93 -26.74 11.37
CA VAL A 466 -16.86 -25.39 11.92
C VAL A 466 -16.56 -25.49 13.41
N VAL A 467 -15.39 -25.04 13.83
CA VAL A 467 -14.94 -25.08 15.22
C VAL A 467 -14.88 -23.64 15.75
N ALA A 468 -15.74 -23.32 16.70
CA ALA A 468 -15.77 -22.02 17.37
C ALA A 468 -15.14 -22.14 18.77
N LYS A 469 -14.18 -21.28 19.08
CA LYS A 469 -13.52 -21.24 20.39
C LYS A 469 -13.24 -19.79 20.83
N ARG A 470 -13.20 -19.55 22.13
CA ARG A 470 -12.66 -18.31 22.69
C ARG A 470 -11.13 -18.34 22.58
N VAL A 471 -10.51 -17.24 22.21
CA VAL A 471 -9.04 -17.11 22.18
C VAL A 471 -8.50 -17.27 23.60
N GLY A 472 -7.49 -18.11 23.76
CA GLY A 472 -6.95 -18.48 25.07
C GLY A 472 -7.66 -19.64 25.77
N ASN A 473 -8.74 -20.19 25.18
CA ASN A 473 -9.42 -21.39 25.70
C ASN A 473 -9.29 -22.54 24.68
N ASN A 474 -8.91 -23.74 25.18
CA ASN A 474 -8.79 -24.93 24.33
C ASN A 474 -10.14 -25.65 24.10
N GLN A 475 -11.20 -25.29 24.82
CA GLN A 475 -12.54 -25.83 24.59
C GLN A 475 -13.25 -25.07 23.49
N GLY A 476 -13.68 -25.78 22.46
CA GLY A 476 -14.44 -25.24 21.33
C GLY A 476 -15.69 -26.06 21.03
N SER A 477 -16.70 -25.42 20.45
CA SER A 477 -17.88 -26.10 19.91
C SER A 477 -17.62 -26.52 18.46
N LEU A 478 -17.95 -27.77 18.12
CA LEU A 478 -17.87 -28.30 16.77
C LEU A 478 -19.28 -28.38 16.15
N THR A 479 -19.43 -27.81 14.98
CA THR A 479 -20.61 -27.93 14.14
C THR A 479 -20.22 -28.47 12.77
N VAL A 480 -20.95 -29.45 12.25
CA VAL A 480 -20.71 -30.00 10.92
C VAL A 480 -21.82 -29.49 9.97
N VAL A 481 -21.40 -28.87 8.87
CA VAL A 481 -22.28 -28.32 7.84
C VAL A 481 -22.17 -29.17 6.58
N LYS A 482 -23.29 -29.59 6.00
CA LYS A 482 -23.33 -30.35 4.74
C LYS A 482 -23.64 -29.43 3.58
N PRO A 483 -23.13 -29.72 2.37
CA PRO A 483 -23.54 -29.01 1.16
C PRO A 483 -25.07 -28.97 1.00
N GLY A 484 -25.60 -27.85 0.56
CA GLY A 484 -27.04 -27.60 0.41
C GLY A 484 -27.76 -27.27 1.74
N THR A 485 -27.06 -27.09 2.84
CA THR A 485 -27.67 -26.76 4.14
C THR A 485 -27.17 -25.43 4.72
N ASN A 486 -28.03 -24.84 5.55
CA ASN A 486 -27.68 -23.70 6.40
C ASN A 486 -27.35 -24.20 7.81
N ALA A 487 -26.38 -23.60 8.45
CA ALA A 487 -26.06 -23.85 9.85
C ALA A 487 -26.10 -22.54 10.67
N VAL A 488 -26.69 -22.62 11.84
CA VAL A 488 -26.72 -21.52 12.80
C VAL A 488 -25.85 -21.89 14.00
N LEU A 489 -24.78 -21.13 14.21
CA LEU A 489 -23.94 -21.25 15.39
C LEU A 489 -24.40 -20.21 16.43
N SER A 490 -24.55 -20.65 17.67
CA SER A 490 -24.82 -19.78 18.82
C SER A 490 -23.72 -19.94 19.83
N ILE A 491 -22.91 -18.91 20.04
CA ILE A 491 -21.73 -18.93 20.90
C ILE A 491 -22.01 -18.01 22.09
N PRO A 492 -22.10 -18.53 23.35
CA PRO A 492 -22.27 -17.69 24.51
C PRO A 492 -21.03 -16.82 24.77
N VAL A 493 -21.26 -15.57 25.15
CA VAL A 493 -20.23 -14.59 25.45
C VAL A 493 -20.42 -14.08 26.86
N GLU A 494 -19.34 -14.05 27.63
CA GLU A 494 -19.34 -13.48 28.99
C GLU A 494 -19.55 -11.96 28.93
N SER A 495 -20.04 -11.37 30.02
CA SER A 495 -20.27 -9.92 30.16
C SER A 495 -19.02 -9.08 29.92
N ALA A 496 -17.82 -9.62 30.22
CA ALA A 496 -16.55 -8.99 29.94
C ALA A 496 -16.20 -8.93 28.43
N GLY A 497 -17.03 -9.52 27.56
CA GLY A 497 -16.73 -9.67 26.16
C GLY A 497 -15.61 -10.69 25.90
N GLY A 498 -14.95 -10.57 24.76
CA GLY A 498 -13.81 -11.42 24.45
C GLY A 498 -13.59 -11.61 22.96
N GLU A 499 -12.54 -12.37 22.66
CA GLU A 499 -12.16 -12.72 21.30
C GLU A 499 -12.53 -14.16 21.00
N TYR A 500 -13.09 -14.38 19.82
CA TYR A 500 -13.54 -15.69 19.36
C TYR A 500 -12.94 -15.96 17.98
N GLU A 501 -12.45 -17.17 17.81
CA GLU A 501 -11.96 -17.69 16.54
C GLU A 501 -12.87 -18.82 16.06
N ILE A 502 -13.33 -18.73 14.83
CA ILE A 502 -14.14 -19.76 14.18
C ILE A 502 -13.35 -20.29 12.99
N ASN A 503 -12.93 -21.54 13.09
CA ASN A 503 -12.16 -22.23 12.06
C ASN A 503 -13.09 -23.09 11.21
N LEU A 504 -12.96 -22.99 9.89
CA LEU A 504 -13.75 -23.70 8.90
C LEU A 504 -12.82 -24.58 8.03
N LYS A 505 -13.06 -25.89 8.03
CA LYS A 505 -12.24 -26.85 7.26
C LYS A 505 -13.11 -27.99 6.73
N PRO A 506 -12.80 -28.52 5.53
CA PRO A 506 -11.77 -28.08 4.59
C PRO A 506 -12.15 -26.80 3.83
N THR A 507 -11.19 -26.21 3.11
CA THR A 507 -11.41 -25.13 2.15
C THR A 507 -11.23 -25.67 0.73
N PHE A 508 -11.76 -24.95 -0.25
CA PHE A 508 -11.58 -25.22 -1.69
C PHE A 508 -11.17 -23.94 -2.43
N VAL A 509 -10.57 -24.09 -3.60
CA VAL A 509 -10.26 -22.99 -4.51
C VAL A 509 -11.15 -23.17 -5.74
N PRO A 510 -12.06 -22.22 -6.07
CA PRO A 510 -12.97 -22.37 -7.20
C PRO A 510 -12.29 -22.70 -8.52
N ALA A 511 -11.20 -21.99 -8.86
CA ALA A 511 -10.45 -22.24 -10.09
C ALA A 511 -9.90 -23.67 -10.20
N ASN A 512 -9.48 -24.27 -9.09
CA ASN A 512 -8.95 -25.65 -9.07
C ASN A 512 -10.06 -26.70 -9.19
N ASN A 513 -11.32 -26.31 -9.08
CA ASN A 513 -12.49 -27.18 -9.12
C ASN A 513 -13.40 -26.92 -10.34
N GLY A 514 -12.93 -26.12 -11.29
CA GLY A 514 -13.71 -25.79 -12.50
C GLY A 514 -14.92 -24.87 -12.24
N LEU A 515 -14.92 -24.14 -11.14
CA LEU A 515 -16.01 -23.26 -10.69
C LEU A 515 -15.73 -21.76 -10.98
N GLY A 516 -14.96 -21.48 -12.03
CA GLY A 516 -14.59 -20.12 -12.44
C GLY A 516 -13.11 -19.81 -12.21
N GLU A 517 -12.75 -18.53 -12.24
CA GLU A 517 -11.36 -18.07 -12.17
C GLU A 517 -10.91 -17.66 -10.75
N ASP A 518 -11.80 -17.76 -9.76
CA ASP A 518 -11.53 -17.32 -8.37
C ASP A 518 -10.45 -18.20 -7.71
N GLN A 519 -9.37 -17.58 -7.31
CA GLN A 519 -8.20 -18.21 -6.67
C GLN A 519 -8.23 -18.16 -5.13
N ARG A 520 -9.27 -17.59 -4.55
CA ARG A 520 -9.40 -17.53 -3.09
C ARG A 520 -9.63 -18.93 -2.51
N SER A 521 -9.10 -19.17 -1.30
CA SER A 521 -9.40 -20.37 -0.52
C SER A 521 -10.69 -20.13 0.27
N LEU A 522 -11.79 -20.74 -0.16
CA LEU A 522 -13.14 -20.52 0.36
C LEU A 522 -13.66 -21.74 1.13
N SER A 523 -14.65 -21.53 1.99
CA SER A 523 -15.29 -22.60 2.77
C SER A 523 -16.81 -22.55 2.71
N ALA A 524 -17.45 -21.49 3.16
CA ALA A 524 -18.88 -21.28 3.22
C ALA A 524 -19.23 -19.82 2.91
N MET A 525 -20.49 -19.54 2.66
CA MET A 525 -21.02 -18.17 2.61
C MET A 525 -21.61 -17.79 3.98
N MET A 526 -21.29 -16.60 4.46
CA MET A 526 -21.96 -16.00 5.60
C MET A 526 -23.26 -15.35 5.15
N VAL A 527 -24.36 -15.80 5.71
CA VAL A 527 -25.69 -15.22 5.48
C VAL A 527 -25.91 -14.06 6.45
N ARG A 528 -25.59 -14.29 7.73
CA ARG A 528 -25.77 -13.30 8.78
C ARG A 528 -24.80 -13.53 9.91
N CYS A 529 -24.35 -12.44 10.54
CA CYS A 529 -23.68 -12.44 11.84
C CYS A 529 -24.20 -11.29 12.68
N HIS A 530 -24.62 -11.59 13.92
CA HIS A 530 -25.05 -10.57 14.86
C HIS A 530 -24.76 -11.01 16.31
N ILE A 531 -24.69 -10.02 17.21
CA ILE A 531 -24.63 -10.24 18.65
C ILE A 531 -26.00 -9.93 19.23
N ARG A 532 -26.54 -10.86 19.99
CA ARG A 532 -27.81 -10.72 20.73
C ARG A 532 -27.52 -10.54 22.21
N GLN A 533 -28.01 -9.47 22.80
CA GLN A 533 -27.97 -9.20 24.22
C GLN A 533 -29.19 -9.82 24.96
N ALA A 534 -29.08 -10.01 26.26
CA ALA A 534 -30.15 -10.60 27.10
C ALA A 534 -31.49 -9.84 26.96
N GLU A 535 -31.46 -8.53 26.77
CA GLU A 535 -32.62 -7.66 26.60
C GLU A 535 -33.25 -7.71 25.19
N GLY A 536 -32.77 -8.60 24.32
CA GLY A 536 -33.26 -8.74 22.95
C GLY A 536 -32.66 -7.76 21.94
N LYS A 537 -31.81 -6.82 22.35
CA LYS A 537 -31.10 -5.91 21.48
C LYS A 537 -30.15 -6.72 20.59
N LYS A 538 -30.13 -6.41 19.28
CA LYS A 538 -29.27 -7.06 18.31
C LYS A 538 -28.30 -6.04 17.70
N THR A 539 -27.00 -6.39 17.65
CA THR A 539 -25.99 -5.65 16.92
C THR A 539 -25.60 -6.47 15.70
N VAL A 540 -25.95 -6.01 14.50
CA VAL A 540 -25.66 -6.70 13.23
C VAL A 540 -24.21 -6.43 12.85
N LEU A 541 -23.47 -7.50 12.55
CA LEU A 541 -22.07 -7.43 12.09
C LEU A 541 -21.95 -7.80 10.60
N PHE A 542 -22.91 -8.56 10.08
CA PHE A 542 -23.00 -8.93 8.66
C PHE A 542 -24.44 -9.40 8.32
N PRO A 543 -24.98 -9.08 7.11
CA PRO A 543 -24.45 -8.12 6.17
C PRO A 543 -24.41 -6.72 6.81
N ILE A 544 -23.48 -5.89 6.36
CA ILE A 544 -23.46 -4.49 6.76
C ILE A 544 -24.68 -3.86 6.10
N GLU A 545 -25.67 -3.44 6.87
CA GLU A 545 -26.81 -2.71 6.34
C GLU A 545 -26.26 -1.42 5.69
N SER A 546 -26.43 -1.30 4.38
CA SER A 546 -26.22 -0.01 3.73
C SER A 546 -27.21 0.96 4.38
N SER A 547 -26.72 1.94 5.10
CA SER A 547 -27.55 3.08 5.51
C SER A 547 -28.21 3.65 4.27
N ALA A 548 -29.54 3.48 4.17
CA ALA A 548 -30.38 4.00 3.09
C ALA A 548 -30.35 5.53 3.06
#